data_5bf02b7ead670ef4bf9a2955303c4e6c
#
_entry.id   5bf02b7ead670ef4bf9a2955303c4e6c
#
_cell.length_a   1.000
_cell.length_b   1.000
_cell.length_c   1.000
_cell.angle_alpha   90.00
_cell.angle_beta   90.00
_cell.angle_gamma   90.00
#
_symmetry.space_group_name_H-M   'P 1'
#
loop_
_entity.id
_entity.type
_entity.pdbx_description
1 polymer ?
#
loop_
_entity_poly.entity_id
_entity_poly.type
_entity_poly.pdbx_seq_one_letter_code
_entity_poly.pdbx_strand_id
1 'polypeptide(L)'
;RNPTPNYNLALDGGYPVVIAEKGYGTVMANFAKRKAEGKGAEIISMTGGLATNQIPSASVATLITDKPAELVASLQKAGADYAKRNGGNFEISAKADGKDVKLTVTGVSAHSSEPESGVNPVARMLDFINSLDGKVALKHNHITDAARYAADNGRLDYLGNKLNVGFSDAFMGP
;
A
#
# COMPACT_ATOMS: atom_id res chain seq x y z
N ARG A 1 -15.14 -31.69 -21.74
CA ARG A 1 -14.83 -31.26 -20.35
C ARG A 1 -14.04 -32.38 -19.70
N ASN A 2 -12.81 -32.14 -19.28
CA ASN A 2 -12.09 -33.09 -18.43
C ASN A 2 -12.82 -33.16 -17.08
N PRO A 3 -13.20 -34.36 -16.60
CA PRO A 3 -13.79 -34.49 -15.29
C PRO A 3 -12.79 -34.01 -14.23
N THR A 4 -13.26 -33.22 -13.29
CA THR A 4 -12.46 -32.82 -12.12
C THR A 4 -12.14 -34.08 -11.32
N PRO A 5 -10.90 -34.39 -10.98
CA PRO A 5 -10.59 -35.56 -10.16
C PRO A 5 -11.25 -35.46 -8.80
N ASN A 6 -11.72 -36.59 -8.27
CA ASN A 6 -12.33 -36.65 -6.94
C ASN A 6 -11.32 -36.40 -5.79
N TYR A 7 -10.03 -36.49 -6.09
CA TYR A 7 -8.94 -36.29 -5.15
C TYR A 7 -7.90 -35.35 -5.77
N ASN A 8 -7.46 -34.37 -5.01
CA ASN A 8 -6.38 -33.47 -5.37
C ASN A 8 -5.29 -33.57 -4.31
N LEU A 9 -4.05 -33.64 -4.74
CA LEU A 9 -2.87 -33.48 -3.89
C LEU A 9 -2.23 -32.14 -4.22
N ALA A 10 -2.26 -31.22 -3.28
CA ALA A 10 -1.52 -29.97 -3.37
C ALA A 10 -0.16 -30.18 -2.70
N LEU A 11 0.90 -30.00 -3.48
CA LEU A 11 2.28 -30.00 -2.98
C LEU A 11 2.65 -28.55 -2.66
N ASP A 12 2.39 -28.15 -1.43
CA ASP A 12 2.66 -26.80 -0.93
C ASP A 12 3.50 -26.89 0.34
N GLY A 13 4.45 -25.97 0.49
CA GLY A 13 5.36 -25.94 1.64
C GLY A 13 6.78 -26.43 1.35
N GLY A 14 7.61 -26.38 2.39
CA GLY A 14 9.02 -26.77 2.33
C GLY A 14 9.22 -28.28 2.45
N TYR A 15 10.08 -28.85 1.61
CA TYR A 15 10.50 -30.26 1.70
C TYR A 15 11.74 -30.41 2.56
N PRO A 16 11.94 -31.58 3.20
CA PRO A 16 11.12 -32.79 3.18
C PRO A 16 9.97 -32.78 4.19
N VAL A 17 9.96 -31.89 5.16
CA VAL A 17 8.95 -31.82 6.22
C VAL A 17 8.75 -30.36 6.66
N VAL A 18 7.51 -29.91 6.78
CA VAL A 18 7.14 -28.67 7.46
C VAL A 18 6.84 -29.01 8.92
N ILE A 19 7.59 -28.44 9.85
CA ILE A 19 7.45 -28.69 11.30
C ILE A 19 6.75 -27.57 12.04
N ALA A 20 6.60 -26.39 11.40
CA ALA A 20 5.84 -25.26 11.91
C ALA A 20 5.42 -24.33 10.77
N GLU A 21 4.32 -23.62 10.95
CA GLU A 21 3.83 -22.58 10.03
C GLU A 21 3.38 -21.36 10.82
N LYS A 22 3.52 -20.17 10.19
CA LYS A 22 3.01 -18.92 10.77
C LYS A 22 1.48 -18.88 10.68
N GLY A 23 0.83 -18.36 11.72
CA GLY A 23 -0.60 -18.08 11.70
C GLY A 23 -0.94 -17.02 10.65
N TYR A 24 -2.18 -17.06 10.15
CA TYR A 24 -2.71 -16.10 9.20
C TYR A 24 -4.01 -15.49 9.73
N GLY A 25 -4.13 -14.18 9.61
CA GLY A 25 -5.35 -13.44 9.93
C GLY A 25 -5.54 -12.26 8.99
N THR A 26 -6.79 -11.90 8.72
CA THR A 26 -7.14 -10.75 7.90
C THR A 26 -7.95 -9.75 8.71
N VAL A 27 -7.53 -8.49 8.68
CA VAL A 27 -8.31 -7.35 9.19
C VAL A 27 -8.76 -6.52 8.01
N MET A 28 -10.06 -6.23 7.95
CA MET A 28 -10.65 -5.43 6.87
C MET A 28 -11.18 -4.12 7.44
N ALA A 29 -10.62 -2.99 6.97
CA ALA A 29 -11.13 -1.66 7.26
C ALA A 29 -11.91 -1.13 6.06
N ASN A 30 -13.18 -0.78 6.25
CA ASN A 30 -14.05 -0.27 5.21
C ASN A 30 -14.31 1.24 5.42
N PHE A 31 -14.03 2.02 4.38
CA PHE A 31 -14.28 3.46 4.36
C PHE A 31 -15.44 3.75 3.41
N ALA A 32 -16.54 4.25 3.93
CA ALA A 32 -17.71 4.61 3.12
C ALA A 32 -17.35 5.71 2.11
N LYS A 33 -17.72 5.51 0.85
CA LYS A 33 -17.55 6.55 -0.17
C LYS A 33 -18.36 7.79 0.21
N ARG A 34 -17.72 8.95 0.15
CA ARG A 34 -18.35 10.25 0.37
C ARG A 34 -17.89 11.26 -0.65
N LYS A 35 -18.68 12.31 -0.84
CA LYS A 35 -18.31 13.44 -1.69
C LYS A 35 -17.03 14.08 -1.17
N ALA A 36 -16.13 14.40 -2.09
CA ALA A 36 -14.90 15.08 -1.74
C ALA A 36 -15.16 16.53 -1.33
N GLU A 37 -14.50 16.97 -0.28
CA GLU A 37 -14.64 18.30 0.32
C GLU A 37 -13.32 19.07 0.28
N GLY A 38 -13.40 20.39 0.25
CA GLY A 38 -12.23 21.27 0.22
C GLY A 38 -11.82 21.67 -1.20
N LYS A 39 -10.61 22.21 -1.33
CA LYS A 39 -10.04 22.71 -2.58
C LYS A 39 -8.84 21.86 -3.00
N GLY A 40 -8.55 21.88 -4.31
CA GLY A 40 -7.39 21.19 -4.87
C GLY A 40 -7.74 19.95 -5.68
N ALA A 41 -6.76 19.08 -5.86
CA ALA A 41 -6.92 17.83 -6.59
C ALA A 41 -7.75 16.82 -5.78
N GLU A 42 -8.46 15.94 -6.47
CA GLU A 42 -9.24 14.87 -5.86
C GLU A 42 -8.64 13.52 -6.19
N ILE A 43 -8.38 12.70 -5.18
CA ILE A 43 -8.00 11.30 -5.38
C ILE A 43 -9.29 10.52 -5.64
N ILE A 44 -9.46 10.03 -6.86
CA ILE A 44 -10.68 9.32 -7.28
C ILE A 44 -10.57 7.80 -7.17
N SER A 45 -9.36 7.28 -7.18
CA SER A 45 -9.11 5.84 -6.99
C SER A 45 -7.72 5.61 -6.40
N MET A 46 -7.58 4.49 -5.72
CA MET A 46 -6.30 3.94 -5.30
C MET A 46 -6.39 2.42 -5.39
N THR A 47 -5.37 1.80 -5.96
CA THR A 47 -5.27 0.36 -6.11
C THR A 47 -3.87 -0.13 -5.74
N GLY A 48 -3.78 -1.36 -5.26
CA GLY A 48 -2.51 -2.03 -4.96
C GLY A 48 -2.77 -3.39 -4.33
N GLY A 49 -2.02 -4.39 -4.78
CA GLY A 49 -2.17 -5.76 -4.34
C GLY A 49 -3.26 -6.54 -5.10
N LEU A 50 -2.98 -7.80 -5.36
CA LEU A 50 -3.88 -8.74 -6.02
C LEU A 50 -4.27 -9.90 -5.08
N ALA A 51 -3.42 -10.21 -4.10
CA ALA A 51 -3.61 -11.28 -3.15
C ALA A 51 -3.28 -10.81 -1.74
N THR A 52 -3.98 -11.34 -0.75
CA THR A 52 -3.83 -10.94 0.66
C THR A 52 -2.56 -11.48 1.31
N ASN A 53 -1.96 -12.50 0.71
CA ASN A 53 -0.71 -13.12 1.16
C ASN A 53 0.53 -12.63 0.40
N GLN A 54 0.42 -11.51 -0.33
CA GLN A 54 1.53 -10.96 -1.11
C GLN A 54 1.64 -9.44 -0.94
N ILE A 55 2.84 -8.97 -0.64
CA ILE A 55 3.22 -7.56 -0.78
C ILE A 55 3.32 -7.26 -2.27
N PRO A 56 2.55 -6.30 -2.82
CA PRO A 56 2.58 -5.99 -4.24
C PRO A 56 3.86 -5.26 -4.65
N SER A 57 4.17 -5.26 -5.95
CA SER A 57 5.29 -4.47 -6.50
C SER A 57 4.96 -3.00 -6.70
N ALA A 58 3.68 -2.65 -6.83
CA ALA A 58 3.25 -1.26 -7.05
C ALA A 58 1.88 -0.96 -6.44
N SER A 59 1.67 0.33 -6.14
CA SER A 59 0.37 0.93 -5.84
C SER A 59 0.18 2.16 -6.73
N VAL A 60 -1.04 2.36 -7.22
CA VAL A 60 -1.38 3.47 -8.12
C VAL A 60 -2.59 4.22 -7.57
N ALA A 61 -2.48 5.55 -7.48
CA ALA A 61 -3.60 6.43 -7.21
C ALA A 61 -3.85 7.32 -8.43
N THR A 62 -5.12 7.54 -8.77
CA THR A 62 -5.54 8.47 -9.82
C THR A 62 -6.14 9.70 -9.18
N LEU A 63 -5.62 10.86 -9.58
CA LEU A 63 -6.07 12.16 -9.12
C LEU A 63 -6.64 12.95 -10.30
N ILE A 64 -7.69 13.74 -10.07
CA ILE A 64 -8.23 14.69 -11.04
C ILE A 64 -7.98 16.13 -10.58
N THR A 65 -7.68 16.99 -11.53
CA THR A 65 -7.41 18.43 -11.29
C THR A 65 -7.56 19.23 -12.57
N ASP A 66 -7.80 20.54 -12.43
CA ASP A 66 -7.76 21.47 -13.57
C ASP A 66 -6.31 21.88 -13.94
N LYS A 67 -5.31 21.52 -13.12
CA LYS A 67 -3.91 21.91 -13.26
C LYS A 67 -2.96 20.71 -13.18
N PRO A 68 -3.05 19.76 -14.13
CA PRO A 68 -2.32 18.50 -14.02
C PRO A 68 -0.79 18.70 -14.00
N ALA A 69 -0.24 19.61 -14.79
CA ALA A 69 1.21 19.85 -14.81
C ALA A 69 1.74 20.41 -13.48
N GLU A 70 1.00 21.36 -12.86
CA GLU A 70 1.37 21.89 -11.54
C GLU A 70 1.29 20.82 -10.46
N LEU A 71 0.26 19.97 -10.52
CA LEU A 71 0.11 18.86 -9.57
C LEU A 71 1.24 17.84 -9.70
N VAL A 72 1.60 17.46 -10.94
CA VAL A 72 2.72 16.53 -11.20
C VAL A 72 4.01 17.07 -10.61
N ALA A 73 4.36 18.34 -10.88
CA ALA A 73 5.57 18.97 -10.35
C ALA A 73 5.59 18.97 -8.81
N SER A 74 4.44 19.29 -8.18
CA SER A 74 4.29 19.31 -6.73
C SER A 74 4.45 17.91 -6.12
N LEU A 75 3.82 16.89 -6.74
CA LEU A 75 3.91 15.50 -6.29
C LEU A 75 5.33 14.93 -6.45
N GLN A 76 6.01 15.23 -7.57
CA GLN A 76 7.38 14.79 -7.79
C GLN A 76 8.35 15.40 -6.76
N LYS A 77 8.22 16.71 -6.49
CA LYS A 77 9.01 17.36 -5.46
C LYS A 77 8.74 16.75 -4.07
N ALA A 78 7.48 16.63 -3.70
CA ALA A 78 7.09 16.05 -2.43
C ALA A 78 7.55 14.58 -2.31
N GLY A 79 7.50 13.81 -3.41
CA GLY A 79 7.97 12.43 -3.48
C GLY A 79 9.47 12.31 -3.26
N ALA A 80 10.26 13.19 -3.89
CA ALA A 80 11.71 13.22 -3.68
C ALA A 80 12.07 13.57 -2.22
N ASP A 81 11.38 14.55 -1.62
CA ASP A 81 11.57 14.93 -0.22
C ASP A 81 11.12 13.81 0.74
N TYR A 82 10.06 13.10 0.40
CA TYR A 82 9.59 11.94 1.17
C TYR A 82 10.59 10.79 1.13
N ALA A 83 11.11 10.45 -0.06
CA ALA A 83 12.09 9.39 -0.25
C ALA A 83 13.38 9.67 0.55
N LYS A 84 13.88 10.90 0.53
CA LYS A 84 15.05 11.29 1.32
C LYS A 84 14.86 11.09 2.82
N ARG A 85 13.67 11.35 3.35
CA ARG A 85 13.38 11.23 4.79
C ARG A 85 13.13 9.81 5.25
N ASN A 86 12.56 8.97 4.40
CA ASN A 86 12.10 7.65 4.79
C ASN A 86 13.01 6.51 4.33
N GLY A 87 13.95 6.77 3.42
CA GLY A 87 14.87 5.75 2.89
C GLY A 87 14.15 4.55 2.25
N GLY A 88 14.93 3.55 1.87
CA GLY A 88 14.43 2.25 1.40
C GLY A 88 14.30 2.11 -0.12
N ASN A 89 14.02 0.88 -0.57
CA ASN A 89 13.92 0.53 -1.98
C ASN A 89 12.51 0.76 -2.50
N PHE A 90 12.12 2.02 -2.68
CA PHE A 90 10.86 2.40 -3.32
C PHE A 90 11.04 3.64 -4.17
N GLU A 91 10.16 3.84 -5.12
CA GLU A 91 10.12 5.01 -5.97
C GLU A 91 8.71 5.62 -5.99
N ILE A 92 8.65 6.95 -6.01
CA ILE A 92 7.41 7.70 -6.18
C ILE A 92 7.50 8.48 -7.48
N SER A 93 6.54 8.25 -8.36
CA SER A 93 6.44 8.94 -9.64
C SER A 93 5.03 9.47 -9.89
N ALA A 94 4.93 10.60 -10.59
CA ALA A 94 3.66 11.18 -11.00
C ALA A 94 3.72 11.51 -12.49
N LYS A 95 2.64 11.20 -13.22
CA LYS A 95 2.50 11.48 -14.66
C LYS A 95 1.10 11.99 -14.95
N ALA A 96 1.00 13.03 -15.81
CA ALA A 96 -0.29 13.52 -16.30
C ALA A 96 -0.76 12.66 -17.49
N ASP A 97 -2.07 12.43 -17.54
CA ASP A 97 -2.79 11.79 -18.63
C ASP A 97 -4.11 12.55 -18.85
N GLY A 98 -4.10 13.57 -19.71
CA GLY A 98 -5.18 14.53 -19.85
C GLY A 98 -5.40 15.35 -18.56
N LYS A 99 -6.60 15.24 -17.97
CA LYS A 99 -6.93 15.84 -16.66
C LYS A 99 -6.59 14.94 -15.48
N ASP A 100 -6.27 13.69 -15.76
CA ASP A 100 -5.89 12.73 -14.73
C ASP A 100 -4.40 12.86 -14.44
N VAL A 101 -4.05 12.62 -13.19
CA VAL A 101 -2.66 12.45 -12.76
C VAL A 101 -2.54 11.09 -12.10
N LYS A 102 -1.70 10.25 -12.65
CA LYS A 102 -1.35 8.95 -12.06
C LYS A 102 -0.15 9.12 -11.14
N LEU A 103 -0.38 8.88 -9.86
CA LEU A 103 0.64 8.80 -8.83
C LEU A 103 0.94 7.31 -8.60
N THR A 104 2.18 6.91 -8.77
CA THR A 104 2.61 5.52 -8.61
C THR A 104 3.69 5.44 -7.53
N VAL A 105 3.54 4.50 -6.64
CA VAL A 105 4.60 4.06 -5.72
C VAL A 105 4.98 2.64 -6.11
N THR A 106 6.23 2.43 -6.48
CA THR A 106 6.81 1.10 -6.65
C THR A 106 7.55 0.69 -5.39
N GLY A 107 7.48 -0.59 -5.06
CA GLY A 107 8.16 -1.18 -3.92
C GLY A 107 8.81 -2.51 -4.29
N VAL A 108 9.01 -3.36 -3.31
CA VAL A 108 9.58 -4.69 -3.49
C VAL A 108 8.53 -5.73 -3.09
N SER A 109 8.17 -6.59 -4.04
CA SER A 109 7.24 -7.69 -3.80
C SER A 109 7.87 -8.75 -2.92
N ALA A 110 7.08 -9.28 -1.98
CA ALA A 110 7.47 -10.38 -1.12
C ALA A 110 6.24 -11.18 -0.67
N HIS A 111 6.43 -12.38 -0.15
CA HIS A 111 5.37 -13.12 0.52
C HIS A 111 5.06 -12.45 1.87
N SER A 112 3.79 -12.45 2.28
CA SER A 112 3.36 -11.79 3.53
C SER A 112 3.92 -12.44 4.80
N SER A 113 4.42 -13.67 4.72
CA SER A 113 5.11 -14.35 5.82
C SER A 113 6.57 -13.90 6.02
N GLU A 114 7.12 -13.15 5.05
CA GLU A 114 8.48 -12.60 5.06
C GLU A 114 8.45 -11.09 4.75
N PRO A 115 7.73 -10.29 5.56
CA PRO A 115 7.49 -8.88 5.25
C PRO A 115 8.77 -8.04 5.24
N GLU A 116 9.82 -8.48 5.93
CA GLU A 116 11.15 -7.84 5.95
C GLU A 116 11.86 -7.91 4.60
N SER A 117 11.53 -8.90 3.77
CA SER A 117 12.08 -9.04 2.41
C SER A 117 11.42 -8.11 1.40
N GLY A 118 10.32 -7.46 1.77
CA GLY A 118 9.53 -6.61 0.91
C GLY A 118 9.54 -5.13 1.30
N VAL A 119 9.04 -4.30 0.37
CA VAL A 119 8.70 -2.89 0.63
C VAL A 119 7.28 -2.66 0.14
N ASN A 120 6.33 -2.55 1.05
CA ASN A 120 4.91 -2.45 0.71
C ASN A 120 4.55 -1.07 0.12
N PRO A 121 4.27 -0.98 -1.19
CA PRO A 121 3.95 0.29 -1.84
C PRO A 121 2.58 0.82 -1.46
N VAL A 122 1.65 -0.01 -0.99
CA VAL A 122 0.33 0.43 -0.52
C VAL A 122 0.48 1.21 0.77
N ALA A 123 1.22 0.68 1.73
CA ALA A 123 1.51 1.38 2.98
C ALA A 123 2.30 2.68 2.73
N ARG A 124 3.29 2.64 1.81
CA ARG A 124 4.05 3.82 1.40
C ARG A 124 3.17 4.87 0.71
N MET A 125 2.23 4.46 -0.15
CA MET A 125 1.30 5.36 -0.81
C MET A 125 0.39 6.07 0.20
N LEU A 126 -0.19 5.34 1.15
CA LEU A 126 -1.04 5.90 2.19
C LEU A 126 -0.28 6.88 3.08
N ASP A 127 0.93 6.51 3.52
CA ASP A 127 1.79 7.39 4.32
C ASP A 127 2.23 8.63 3.53
N PHE A 128 2.54 8.46 2.24
CA PHE A 128 2.87 9.59 1.36
C PHE A 128 1.69 10.53 1.20
N ILE A 129 0.48 10.03 0.86
CA ILE A 129 -0.73 10.85 0.75
C ILE A 129 -0.98 11.64 2.04
N ASN A 130 -0.88 10.99 3.20
CA ASN A 130 -1.02 11.68 4.47
C ASN A 130 0.06 12.76 4.69
N SER A 131 1.28 12.54 4.21
CA SER A 131 2.40 13.50 4.31
C SER A 131 2.24 14.73 3.41
N LEU A 132 1.29 14.72 2.46
CA LEU A 132 0.98 15.83 1.56
C LEU A 132 0.12 16.91 2.23
N ASP A 133 -0.47 16.62 3.38
CA ASP A 133 -1.28 17.59 4.12
C ASP A 133 -0.49 18.89 4.38
N GLY A 134 -1.10 20.03 4.09
CA GLY A 134 -0.49 21.34 4.15
C GLY A 134 0.59 21.65 3.08
N LYS A 135 0.92 20.69 2.18
CA LYS A 135 1.95 20.87 1.13
C LYS A 135 1.37 20.84 -0.28
N VAL A 136 0.40 19.97 -0.51
CA VAL A 136 -0.33 19.85 -1.79
C VAL A 136 -1.81 19.96 -1.48
N ALA A 137 -2.49 20.85 -2.17
CA ALA A 137 -3.92 21.04 -1.97
C ALA A 137 -4.68 19.79 -2.49
N LEU A 138 -5.18 18.99 -1.58
CA LEU A 138 -6.00 17.82 -1.86
C LEU A 138 -7.38 17.98 -1.21
N LYS A 139 -8.41 17.55 -1.93
CA LYS A 139 -9.75 17.39 -1.36
C LYS A 139 -9.79 16.21 -0.40
N HIS A 140 -10.54 16.33 0.67
CA HIS A 140 -10.74 15.26 1.64
C HIS A 140 -11.88 14.33 1.22
N ASN A 141 -11.61 13.04 1.19
CA ASN A 141 -12.59 12.00 0.91
C ASN A 141 -12.20 10.69 1.63
N HIS A 142 -12.92 9.60 1.36
CA HIS A 142 -12.66 8.30 1.97
C HIS A 142 -11.24 7.75 1.76
N ILE A 143 -10.53 8.14 0.67
CA ILE A 143 -9.15 7.70 0.42
C ILE A 143 -8.18 8.47 1.33
N THR A 144 -8.35 9.77 1.49
CA THR A 144 -7.55 10.55 2.45
C THR A 144 -7.86 10.17 3.90
N ASP A 145 -9.09 9.76 4.20
CA ASP A 145 -9.46 9.20 5.51
C ASP A 145 -8.73 7.88 5.77
N ALA A 146 -8.67 6.99 4.76
CA ALA A 146 -7.90 5.75 4.83
C ALA A 146 -6.39 6.01 5.04
N ALA A 147 -5.84 7.03 4.37
CA ALA A 147 -4.44 7.42 4.54
C ALA A 147 -4.15 7.92 5.97
N ARG A 148 -5.04 8.73 6.54
CA ARG A 148 -4.94 9.19 7.93
C ARG A 148 -5.06 8.02 8.90
N TYR A 149 -6.05 7.15 8.72
CA TYR A 149 -6.22 5.96 9.54
C TYR A 149 -4.98 5.07 9.53
N ALA A 150 -4.39 4.83 8.35
CA ALA A 150 -3.17 4.03 8.23
C ALA A 150 -1.97 4.70 8.93
N ALA A 151 -1.86 6.03 8.87
CA ALA A 151 -0.81 6.77 9.57
C ALA A 151 -0.95 6.68 11.09
N ASP A 152 -2.18 6.76 11.61
CA ASP A 152 -2.47 6.73 13.04
C ASP A 152 -2.33 5.32 13.64
N ASN A 153 -2.70 4.28 12.87
CA ASN A 153 -2.84 2.91 13.39
C ASN A 153 -1.77 1.93 12.92
N GLY A 154 -1.07 2.20 11.85
CA GLY A 154 -0.11 1.24 11.32
C GLY A 154 1.18 1.87 10.81
N ARG A 155 1.07 2.94 10.06
CA ARG A 155 2.17 3.68 9.43
C ARG A 155 3.45 2.88 9.22
N LEU A 156 3.53 2.10 8.16
CA LEU A 156 4.72 1.31 7.81
C LEU A 156 5.15 0.25 8.86
N ASP A 157 4.33 0.02 9.87
CA ASP A 157 4.57 -1.02 10.88
C ASP A 157 4.13 -2.38 10.34
N TYR A 158 5.02 -3.02 9.59
CA TYR A 158 4.76 -4.33 9.00
C TYR A 158 4.74 -5.48 10.02
N LEU A 159 5.21 -5.23 11.25
CA LEU A 159 5.16 -6.21 12.35
C LEU A 159 3.86 -6.15 13.16
N GLY A 160 3.02 -5.12 12.95
CA GLY A 160 1.76 -4.96 13.66
C GLY A 160 1.90 -4.56 15.13
N ASN A 161 3.03 -3.98 15.52
CA ASN A 161 3.30 -3.59 16.93
C ASN A 161 2.31 -2.55 17.43
N LYS A 162 1.92 -1.59 16.58
CA LYS A 162 0.95 -0.54 16.95
C LYS A 162 -0.44 -1.09 17.22
N LEU A 163 -0.82 -2.17 16.56
CA LEU A 163 -2.10 -2.86 16.76
C LEU A 163 -2.00 -3.92 17.86
N ASN A 164 -0.85 -4.08 18.48
CA ASN A 164 -0.55 -5.11 19.49
C ASN A 164 -0.83 -6.54 18.98
N VAL A 165 -0.59 -6.79 17.71
CA VAL A 165 -0.72 -8.10 17.06
C VAL A 165 0.62 -8.63 16.57
N GLY A 166 1.69 -7.85 16.73
CA GLY A 166 3.05 -8.26 16.38
C GLY A 166 3.51 -9.41 17.27
N PHE A 167 4.08 -10.43 16.65
CA PHE A 167 4.69 -11.58 17.31
C PHE A 167 6.00 -11.92 16.63
N SER A 168 6.98 -12.30 17.41
CA SER A 168 8.26 -12.79 16.90
C SER A 168 8.85 -13.80 17.88
N ASP A 169 9.40 -14.89 17.38
CA ASP A 169 10.14 -15.85 18.16
C ASP A 169 11.48 -16.24 17.50
N ALA A 170 12.33 -16.94 18.26
CA ALA A 170 13.67 -17.31 17.79
C ALA A 170 13.66 -18.39 16.70
N PHE A 171 12.53 -19.09 16.51
CA PHE A 171 12.41 -20.18 15.55
C PHE A 171 11.78 -19.74 14.23
N MET A 172 10.67 -18.97 14.29
CA MET A 172 9.89 -18.55 13.14
C MET A 172 10.21 -17.13 12.65
N GLY A 173 10.95 -16.35 13.45
CA GLY A 173 11.18 -14.94 13.17
C GLY A 173 9.94 -14.06 13.40
N PRO A 174 9.92 -12.87 12.84
CA PRO A 174 8.79 -11.95 12.93
C PRO A 174 7.59 -12.42 12.10
#